data_a162342eb05f6ddd0466dd093d1706ae
#
_entry.id   a162342eb05f6ddd0466dd093d1706ae
#
_cell.length_a   1.000
_cell.length_b   1.000
_cell.length_c   1.000
_cell.angle_alpha   90.00
_cell.angle_beta   90.00
_cell.angle_gamma   90.00
#
_symmetry.space_group_name_H-M   'P 1'
#
loop_
_entity.id
_entity.type
_entity.pdbx_description
1 polymer ?
#
loop_
_entity_poly.entity_id
_entity_poly.type
_entity_poly.pdbx_seq_one_letter_code
_entity_poly.pdbx_strand_id
1 'polypeptide(L)'
;KVLEEFFVAGLLHDIGKIPLNAVVSDEYVKVMTLSQQNRISLEQADTKMFGINHSDIGFRVAELWKLNRTLSDTIRYHHSFKDCDIETRKFVATIALSDIVTNSLEMGFSGNKHPQKNESEIFEITGLTWDDVDEAKDQADASLKKAEMFLNLMQ
;
A
#
# COMPACT_ATOMS: atom_id res chain seq x y z
N LYS A 1 5.50 -3.58 -19.97
CA LYS A 1 4.27 -2.76 -19.83
C LYS A 1 3.48 -3.14 -18.57
N VAL A 2 3.19 -4.43 -18.33
CA VAL A 2 2.44 -4.86 -17.12
C VAL A 2 3.27 -4.65 -15.85
N LEU A 3 4.55 -5.01 -15.84
CA LEU A 3 5.45 -4.79 -14.69
C LEU A 3 5.63 -3.31 -14.35
N GLU A 4 5.70 -2.46 -15.36
CA GLU A 4 5.80 -1.00 -15.18
C GLU A 4 4.53 -0.46 -14.52
N GLU A 5 3.37 -0.98 -14.86
CA GLU A 5 2.09 -0.59 -14.27
C GLU A 5 2.00 -1.02 -12.81
N PHE A 6 2.44 -2.23 -12.46
CA PHE A 6 2.57 -2.68 -11.06
C PHE A 6 3.53 -1.80 -10.26
N PHE A 7 4.67 -1.42 -10.85
CA PHE A 7 5.64 -0.54 -10.19
C PHE A 7 5.01 0.83 -9.88
N VAL A 8 4.34 1.45 -10.86
CA VAL A 8 3.68 2.76 -10.67
C VAL A 8 2.55 2.65 -9.67
N ALA A 9 1.77 1.58 -9.71
CA ALA A 9 0.68 1.34 -8.76
C ALA A 9 1.22 1.17 -7.33
N GLY A 10 2.29 0.38 -7.14
CA GLY A 10 2.96 0.24 -5.85
C GLY A 10 3.53 1.55 -5.32
N LEU A 11 4.04 2.42 -6.20
CA LEU A 11 4.53 3.74 -5.80
C LEU A 11 3.42 4.70 -5.38
N LEU A 12 2.25 4.62 -6.01
CA LEU A 12 1.15 5.59 -5.85
C LEU A 12 0.02 5.13 -4.93
N HIS A 13 -0.06 3.84 -4.54
CA HIS A 13 -1.22 3.34 -3.78
C HIS A 13 -1.51 4.15 -2.52
N ASP A 14 -0.48 4.66 -1.87
CA ASP A 14 -0.52 5.43 -0.63
C ASP A 14 -0.41 6.95 -0.83
N ILE A 15 -0.58 7.46 -2.05
CA ILE A 15 -0.38 8.88 -2.39
C ILE A 15 -1.22 9.82 -1.52
N GLY A 16 -2.35 9.38 -1.01
CA GLY A 16 -3.22 10.17 -0.14
C GLY A 16 -2.63 10.48 1.24
N LYS A 17 -1.60 9.76 1.68
CA LYS A 17 -0.87 10.06 2.92
C LYS A 17 -0.11 11.40 2.82
N ILE A 18 0.33 11.77 1.62
CA ILE A 18 1.09 13.01 1.40
C ILE A 18 0.25 14.26 1.72
N PRO A 19 -0.94 14.50 1.11
CA PRO A 19 -1.75 15.65 1.47
C PRO A 19 -2.25 15.61 2.91
N LEU A 20 -2.57 14.44 3.47
CA LEU A 20 -2.92 14.32 4.88
C LEU A 20 -1.80 14.82 5.77
N ASN A 21 -0.59 14.32 5.60
CA ASN A 21 0.55 14.74 6.41
C ASN A 21 0.90 16.23 6.18
N ALA A 22 0.69 16.77 4.98
CA ALA A 22 0.99 18.17 4.68
C ALA A 22 -0.02 19.15 5.31
N VAL A 23 -1.30 18.76 5.40
CA VAL A 23 -2.39 19.66 5.83
C VAL A 23 -2.69 19.51 7.32
N VAL A 24 -2.61 18.30 7.86
CA VAL A 24 -2.99 17.97 9.24
C VAL A 24 -1.89 17.18 9.95
N SER A 25 -0.64 17.63 9.87
CA SER A 25 0.54 16.90 10.35
C SER A 25 0.44 16.50 11.83
N ASP A 26 0.01 17.42 12.71
CA ASP A 26 -0.07 17.16 14.14
C ASP A 26 -1.17 16.14 14.47
N GLU A 27 -2.29 16.22 13.77
CA GLU A 27 -3.40 15.26 13.88
C GLU A 27 -3.00 13.92 13.28
N TYR A 28 -2.21 13.90 12.21
CA TYR A 28 -1.77 12.67 11.58
C TYR A 28 -0.81 11.87 12.46
N VAL A 29 0.01 12.53 13.27
CA VAL A 29 0.79 11.87 14.34
C VAL A 29 -0.11 11.20 15.37
N LYS A 30 -1.25 11.82 15.71
CA LYS A 30 -2.24 11.21 16.60
C LYS A 30 -2.93 10.00 15.97
N VAL A 31 -3.18 10.02 14.65
CA VAL A 31 -3.69 8.85 13.91
C VAL A 31 -2.74 7.66 14.01
N MET A 32 -1.45 7.88 13.77
CA MET A 32 -0.44 6.82 13.92
C MET A 32 -0.39 6.26 15.34
N THR A 33 -0.48 7.14 16.33
CA THR A 33 -0.55 6.76 17.75
C THR A 33 -1.81 5.94 18.04
N LEU A 34 -2.97 6.38 17.53
CA LEU A 34 -4.26 5.68 17.67
C LEU A 34 -4.20 4.27 17.06
N SER A 35 -3.63 4.14 15.85
CA SER A 35 -3.40 2.86 15.17
C SER A 35 -2.60 1.90 16.05
N GLN A 36 -1.47 2.37 16.59
CA GLN A 36 -0.59 1.55 17.43
C GLN A 36 -1.24 1.14 18.76
N GLN A 37 -1.86 2.08 19.47
CA GLN A 37 -2.48 1.82 20.79
C GLN A 37 -3.66 0.86 20.69
N ASN A 38 -4.46 0.96 19.63
CA ASN A 38 -5.65 0.12 19.44
C ASN A 38 -5.37 -1.13 18.59
N ARG A 39 -4.16 -1.31 18.06
CA ARG A 39 -3.77 -2.41 17.17
C ARG A 39 -4.71 -2.55 15.96
N ILE A 40 -5.04 -1.41 15.36
CA ILE A 40 -5.86 -1.32 14.15
C ILE A 40 -5.01 -0.82 12.98
N SER A 41 -5.46 -1.07 11.75
CA SER A 41 -4.77 -0.54 10.56
C SER A 41 -4.76 0.98 10.55
N LEU A 42 -3.78 1.56 9.84
CA LEU A 42 -3.71 3.01 9.68
C LEU A 42 -4.96 3.56 8.98
N GLU A 43 -5.46 2.86 7.96
CA GLU A 43 -6.71 3.19 7.26
C GLU A 43 -7.91 3.26 8.21
N GLN A 44 -8.03 2.30 9.15
CA GLN A 44 -9.08 2.32 10.17
C GLN A 44 -8.90 3.48 11.16
N ALA A 45 -7.67 3.82 11.50
CA ALA A 45 -7.37 4.95 12.37
C ALA A 45 -7.67 6.29 11.69
N ASP A 46 -7.34 6.46 10.39
CA ASP A 46 -7.72 7.60 9.56
C ASP A 46 -9.23 7.82 9.61
N THR A 47 -9.99 6.76 9.29
CA THR A 47 -11.46 6.80 9.28
C THR A 47 -12.05 7.18 10.64
N LYS A 48 -11.48 6.65 11.74
CA LYS A 48 -11.92 7.01 13.09
C LYS A 48 -11.67 8.47 13.46
N MET A 49 -10.54 9.02 13.00
CA MET A 49 -10.13 10.38 13.35
C MET A 49 -10.78 11.44 12.45
N PHE A 50 -10.84 11.17 11.15
CA PHE A 50 -11.22 12.16 10.14
C PHE A 50 -12.56 11.86 9.45
N GLY A 51 -13.14 10.67 9.62
CA GLY A 51 -14.32 10.23 8.88
C GLY A 51 -14.03 9.81 7.42
N ILE A 52 -12.80 9.98 6.97
CA ILE A 52 -12.27 9.56 5.65
C ILE A 52 -10.88 8.98 5.85
N ASN A 53 -10.38 8.22 4.89
CA ASN A 53 -9.05 7.62 4.97
C ASN A 53 -8.13 8.09 3.82
N HIS A 54 -6.85 7.72 3.92
CA HIS A 54 -5.87 8.09 2.90
C HIS A 54 -6.18 7.53 1.50
N SER A 55 -6.88 6.39 1.40
CA SER A 55 -7.28 5.83 0.10
C SER A 55 -8.35 6.69 -0.58
N ASP A 56 -9.32 7.23 0.18
CA ASP A 56 -10.33 8.16 -0.34
C ASP A 56 -9.69 9.46 -0.84
N ILE A 57 -8.74 10.00 -0.08
CA ILE A 57 -8.00 11.21 -0.46
C ILE A 57 -7.11 10.96 -1.67
N GLY A 58 -6.39 9.83 -1.67
CA GLY A 58 -5.58 9.41 -2.81
C GLY A 58 -6.42 9.24 -4.09
N PHE A 59 -7.61 8.69 -3.98
CA PHE A 59 -8.53 8.59 -5.11
C PHE A 59 -8.92 9.96 -5.66
N ARG A 60 -9.13 10.97 -4.82
CA ARG A 60 -9.37 12.35 -5.29
C ARG A 60 -8.15 12.92 -6.03
N VAL A 61 -6.94 12.61 -5.57
CA VAL A 61 -5.71 12.98 -6.30
C VAL A 61 -5.65 12.28 -7.65
N ALA A 62 -5.98 10.98 -7.70
CA ALA A 62 -6.02 10.20 -8.94
C ALA A 62 -7.00 10.78 -9.98
N GLU A 63 -8.20 11.19 -9.53
CA GLU A 63 -9.20 11.86 -10.37
C GLU A 63 -8.67 13.19 -10.95
N LEU A 64 -8.05 14.03 -10.10
CA LEU A 64 -7.46 15.31 -10.52
C LEU A 64 -6.32 15.12 -11.54
N TRP A 65 -5.51 14.10 -11.36
CA TRP A 65 -4.41 13.77 -12.26
C TRP A 65 -4.85 12.96 -13.49
N LYS A 66 -6.13 12.58 -13.55
CA LYS A 66 -6.71 11.77 -14.64
C LYS A 66 -5.95 10.46 -14.85
N LEU A 67 -5.59 9.80 -13.75
CA LEU A 67 -4.95 8.49 -13.82
C LEU A 67 -5.91 7.48 -14.46
N ASN A 68 -5.34 6.44 -15.07
CA ASN A 68 -6.15 5.37 -15.64
C ASN A 68 -6.91 4.60 -14.53
N ARG A 69 -7.91 3.82 -14.93
CA ARG A 69 -8.80 3.10 -14.02
C ARG A 69 -8.03 2.16 -13.10
N THR A 70 -7.07 1.39 -13.62
CA THR A 70 -6.30 0.42 -12.81
C THR A 70 -5.56 1.12 -11.66
N LEU A 71 -4.91 2.24 -11.93
CA LEU A 71 -4.21 3.02 -10.91
C LEU A 71 -5.19 3.66 -9.92
N SER A 72 -6.28 4.24 -10.41
CA SER A 72 -7.31 4.86 -9.55
C SER A 72 -7.97 3.85 -8.63
N ASP A 73 -8.33 2.66 -9.15
CA ASP A 73 -8.89 1.57 -8.36
C ASP A 73 -7.89 1.03 -7.35
N THR A 74 -6.60 0.93 -7.73
CA THR A 74 -5.55 0.51 -6.80
C THR A 74 -5.42 1.48 -5.63
N ILE A 75 -5.33 2.77 -5.89
CA ILE A 75 -5.23 3.80 -4.86
C ILE A 75 -6.44 3.75 -3.92
N ARG A 76 -7.64 3.57 -4.48
CA ARG A 76 -8.88 3.59 -3.71
C ARG A 76 -9.12 2.31 -2.91
N TYR A 77 -8.81 1.14 -3.48
CA TYR A 77 -9.31 -0.13 -2.99
C TYR A 77 -8.24 -1.10 -2.49
N HIS A 78 -6.96 -0.69 -2.36
CA HIS A 78 -5.92 -1.61 -1.89
C HIS A 78 -6.16 -2.16 -0.46
N HIS A 79 -6.96 -1.48 0.37
CA HIS A 79 -7.42 -2.00 1.66
C HIS A 79 -8.78 -2.71 1.60
N SER A 80 -9.53 -2.55 0.51
CA SER A 80 -10.87 -3.12 0.31
C SER A 80 -11.05 -3.69 -1.11
N PHE A 81 -10.08 -4.46 -1.58
CA PHE A 81 -9.97 -4.95 -2.96
C PHE A 81 -11.22 -5.71 -3.47
N LYS A 82 -12.10 -6.19 -2.57
CA LYS A 82 -13.36 -6.82 -2.95
C LYS A 82 -14.40 -5.84 -3.49
N ASP A 83 -14.28 -4.58 -3.10
CA ASP A 83 -15.24 -3.53 -3.47
C ASP A 83 -14.92 -2.92 -4.84
N CYS A 84 -13.74 -3.20 -5.40
CA CYS A 84 -13.39 -2.73 -6.73
C CYS A 84 -14.01 -3.59 -7.83
N ASP A 85 -13.99 -3.05 -9.05
CA ASP A 85 -14.49 -3.75 -10.23
C ASP A 85 -13.74 -5.07 -10.47
N ILE A 86 -14.47 -6.07 -10.96
CA ILE A 86 -13.93 -7.41 -11.23
C ILE A 86 -12.76 -7.39 -12.22
N GLU A 87 -12.75 -6.43 -13.16
CA GLU A 87 -11.71 -6.30 -14.19
C GLU A 87 -10.36 -5.88 -13.58
N THR A 88 -10.36 -5.07 -12.53
CA THR A 88 -9.15 -4.56 -11.88
C THR A 88 -8.83 -5.30 -10.58
N ARG A 89 -9.76 -6.07 -10.04
CA ARG A 89 -9.68 -6.71 -8.71
C ARG A 89 -8.42 -7.53 -8.50
N LYS A 90 -8.05 -8.37 -9.48
CA LYS A 90 -6.84 -9.19 -9.38
C LYS A 90 -5.59 -8.33 -9.25
N PHE A 91 -5.50 -7.24 -10.02
CA PHE A 91 -4.38 -6.31 -9.97
C PHE A 91 -4.32 -5.60 -8.61
N VAL A 92 -5.44 -5.06 -8.15
CA VAL A 92 -5.56 -4.38 -6.84
C VAL A 92 -5.21 -5.33 -5.69
N ALA A 93 -5.72 -6.56 -5.73
CA ALA A 93 -5.41 -7.58 -4.72
C ALA A 93 -3.91 -7.94 -4.69
N THR A 94 -3.23 -7.95 -5.83
CA THR A 94 -1.77 -8.16 -5.87
C THR A 94 -1.01 -7.03 -5.18
N ILE A 95 -1.40 -5.76 -5.40
CA ILE A 95 -0.80 -4.62 -4.68
C ILE A 95 -1.11 -4.68 -3.19
N ALA A 96 -2.35 -5.03 -2.81
CA ALA A 96 -2.73 -5.21 -1.41
C ALA A 96 -1.87 -6.28 -0.71
N LEU A 97 -1.57 -7.41 -1.39
CA LEU A 97 -0.67 -8.43 -0.86
C LEU A 97 0.73 -7.88 -0.65
N SER A 98 1.25 -7.15 -1.64
CA SER A 98 2.60 -6.56 -1.55
C SER A 98 2.70 -5.57 -0.38
N ASP A 99 1.67 -4.74 -0.15
CA ASP A 99 1.60 -3.83 0.99
C ASP A 99 1.56 -4.59 2.33
N ILE A 100 0.73 -5.63 2.46
CA ILE A 100 0.66 -6.48 3.66
C ILE A 100 2.02 -7.12 3.96
N VAL A 101 2.66 -7.70 2.94
CA VAL A 101 3.95 -8.39 3.08
C VAL A 101 5.06 -7.41 3.48
N THR A 102 5.20 -6.29 2.80
CA THR A 102 6.23 -5.28 3.10
C THR A 102 6.06 -4.68 4.49
N ASN A 103 4.83 -4.40 4.92
CA ASN A 103 4.54 -3.93 6.28
C ASN A 103 4.83 -5.01 7.33
N SER A 104 4.48 -6.28 7.07
CA SER A 104 4.72 -7.39 7.99
C SER A 104 6.21 -7.71 8.16
N LEU A 105 7.01 -7.47 7.13
CA LEU A 105 8.46 -7.63 7.13
C LEU A 105 9.21 -6.37 7.60
N GLU A 106 8.48 -5.31 7.99
CA GLU A 106 9.05 -4.02 8.38
C GLU A 106 10.03 -3.44 7.34
N MET A 107 9.76 -3.67 6.05
CA MET A 107 10.56 -3.14 4.94
C MET A 107 10.25 -1.66 4.74
N GLY A 108 11.01 -0.80 5.44
CA GLY A 108 10.76 0.65 5.47
C GLY A 108 9.77 1.05 6.57
N PHE A 109 9.18 2.22 6.42
CA PHE A 109 8.23 2.78 7.39
C PHE A 109 7.01 3.37 6.68
N SER A 110 5.91 2.64 6.68
CA SER A 110 4.63 3.07 6.10
C SER A 110 3.71 3.81 7.07
N GLY A 111 4.03 3.75 8.38
CA GLY A 111 3.12 4.16 9.46
C GLY A 111 2.09 3.09 9.86
N ASN A 112 1.91 2.04 9.06
CA ASN A 112 0.93 0.98 9.27
C ASN A 112 1.57 -0.26 9.94
N LYS A 113 1.63 -0.28 11.27
CA LYS A 113 2.18 -1.42 12.03
C LYS A 113 1.23 -2.61 12.16
N HIS A 114 -0.03 -2.43 11.83
CA HIS A 114 -1.07 -3.45 11.98
C HIS A 114 -1.88 -3.56 10.67
N PRO A 115 -1.26 -4.04 9.56
CA PRO A 115 -1.99 -4.23 8.32
C PRO A 115 -3.13 -5.24 8.50
N GLN A 116 -4.17 -5.11 7.70
CA GLN A 116 -5.26 -6.09 7.68
C GLN A 116 -4.72 -7.44 7.19
N LYS A 117 -5.18 -8.53 7.80
CA LYS A 117 -4.77 -9.90 7.45
C LYS A 117 -5.82 -10.54 6.54
N ASN A 118 -5.69 -10.32 5.25
CA ASN A 118 -6.62 -10.80 4.22
C ASN A 118 -5.94 -11.72 3.19
N GLU A 119 -4.79 -12.31 3.55
CA GLU A 119 -3.92 -13.05 2.61
C GLU A 119 -4.65 -14.24 1.96
N SER A 120 -5.46 -14.99 2.70
CA SER A 120 -6.19 -16.14 2.16
C SER A 120 -7.15 -15.75 1.03
N GLU A 121 -7.85 -14.63 1.19
CA GLU A 121 -8.79 -14.12 0.19
C GLU A 121 -8.06 -13.56 -1.03
N ILE A 122 -6.89 -12.93 -0.80
CA ILE A 122 -6.02 -12.45 -1.88
C ILE A 122 -5.51 -13.61 -2.71
N PHE A 123 -5.07 -14.71 -2.08
CA PHE A 123 -4.61 -15.91 -2.78
C PHE A 123 -5.70 -16.55 -3.63
N GLU A 124 -6.95 -16.59 -3.15
CA GLU A 124 -8.09 -17.06 -3.95
C GLU A 124 -8.31 -16.20 -5.22
N ILE A 125 -8.15 -14.89 -5.12
CA ILE A 125 -8.37 -13.95 -6.23
C ILE A 125 -7.21 -13.96 -7.21
N THR A 126 -5.98 -13.98 -6.69
CA THR A 126 -4.77 -13.83 -7.51
C THR A 126 -4.25 -15.14 -8.06
N GLY A 127 -4.49 -16.25 -7.36
CA GLY A 127 -3.87 -17.54 -7.61
C GLY A 127 -2.41 -17.61 -7.14
N LEU A 128 -1.93 -16.61 -6.39
CA LEU A 128 -0.59 -16.60 -5.78
C LEU A 128 -0.56 -17.53 -4.56
N THR A 129 0.65 -17.91 -4.16
CA THR A 129 0.94 -18.79 -3.03
C THR A 129 1.98 -18.16 -2.12
N TRP A 130 2.22 -18.74 -0.96
CA TRP A 130 3.32 -18.32 -0.09
C TRP A 130 4.69 -18.54 -0.73
N ASP A 131 4.85 -19.56 -1.57
CA ASP A 131 6.11 -19.80 -2.31
C ASP A 131 6.41 -18.64 -3.26
N ASP A 132 5.38 -18.09 -3.95
CA ASP A 132 5.53 -16.90 -4.80
C ASP A 132 5.91 -15.66 -3.98
N VAL A 133 5.37 -15.52 -2.78
CA VAL A 133 5.70 -14.41 -1.85
C VAL A 133 7.15 -14.53 -1.38
N ASP A 134 7.61 -15.71 -0.99
CA ASP A 134 8.97 -15.95 -0.52
C ASP A 134 9.98 -15.70 -1.65
N GLU A 135 9.70 -16.15 -2.88
CA GLU A 135 10.55 -15.86 -4.05
C GLU A 135 10.63 -14.34 -4.31
N ALA A 136 9.49 -13.62 -4.27
CA ALA A 136 9.46 -12.18 -4.48
C ALA A 136 10.25 -11.43 -3.38
N LYS A 137 10.17 -11.89 -2.13
CA LYS A 137 10.93 -11.34 -1.01
C LYS A 137 12.43 -11.51 -1.23
N ASP A 138 12.90 -12.71 -1.59
CA ASP A 138 14.33 -12.97 -1.84
C ASP A 138 14.86 -12.07 -2.97
N GLN A 139 14.07 -11.86 -4.03
CA GLN A 139 14.41 -10.95 -5.13
C GLN A 139 14.47 -9.49 -4.67
N ALA A 140 13.54 -9.06 -3.81
CA ALA A 140 13.51 -7.71 -3.25
C ALA A 140 14.74 -7.46 -2.36
N ASP A 141 15.06 -8.39 -1.45
CA ASP A 141 16.22 -8.31 -0.57
C ASP A 141 17.53 -8.23 -1.37
N ALA A 142 17.67 -9.02 -2.43
CA ALA A 142 18.83 -8.97 -3.32
C ALA A 142 18.96 -7.62 -4.05
N SER A 143 17.82 -7.04 -4.44
CA SER A 143 17.78 -5.75 -5.12
C SER A 143 18.09 -4.59 -4.17
N LEU A 144 17.57 -4.62 -2.94
CA LEU A 144 17.89 -3.64 -1.90
C LEU A 144 19.37 -3.64 -1.54
N LYS A 145 19.97 -4.81 -1.34
CA LYS A 145 21.42 -4.92 -1.08
C LYS A 145 22.26 -4.33 -2.21
N LYS A 146 21.87 -4.55 -3.48
CA LYS A 146 22.57 -3.93 -4.62
C LYS A 146 22.44 -2.41 -4.62
N ALA A 147 21.25 -1.89 -4.32
CA ALA A 147 21.02 -0.45 -4.23
C ALA A 147 21.84 0.19 -3.10
N GLU A 148 21.87 -0.42 -1.92
CA GLU A 148 22.70 0.02 -0.79
C GLU A 148 24.20 0.03 -1.12
N MET A 149 24.70 -1.03 -1.76
CA MET A 149 26.09 -1.07 -2.20
C MET A 149 26.41 0.06 -3.20
N PHE A 150 25.51 0.34 -4.14
CA PHE A 150 25.67 1.44 -5.09
C PHE A 150 25.68 2.81 -4.40
N LEU A 151 24.79 3.06 -3.46
CA LEU A 151 24.72 4.31 -2.71
C LEU A 151 25.97 4.53 -1.85
N ASN A 152 26.52 3.46 -1.23
CA ASN A 152 27.74 3.53 -0.44
C ASN A 152 29.00 3.81 -1.30
N LEU A 153 28.99 3.44 -2.58
CA LEU A 153 30.08 3.74 -3.50
C LEU A 153 30.07 5.20 -4.00
N MET A 154 28.96 5.91 -3.83
CA MET A 154 28.80 7.31 -4.25
C MET A 154 29.07 8.32 -3.14
N GLN A 155 29.33 7.87 -1.92
CA GLN A 155 29.73 8.69 -0.76
C GLN A 155 31.25 8.73 -0.60
#